data_17ab94294b70167059d9dfb0f1bf3713
#
_entry.id   17ab94294b70167059d9dfb0f1bf3713
#
_cell.length_a   1.000
_cell.length_b   1.000
_cell.length_c   1.000
_cell.angle_alpha   90.00
_cell.angle_beta   90.00
_cell.angle_gamma   90.00
#
_symmetry.space_group_name_H-M   'P 1'
#
loop_
_entity.id
_entity.type
_entity.pdbx_description
1 polymer ?
#
loop_
_entity_poly.entity_id
_entity_poly.type
_entity_poly.pdbx_seq_one_letter_code
_entity_poly.pdbx_strand_id
1 'polypeptide(L)'
;MKLRNAASFFLLLALLLPACSQQPDEEIDPMREQLQKRCGEIASVCSETYRRADKTGTTLSQSTIDEMEAALYDAGLDVIDTSGEYPAYLMTADRFRDFWQNVQSGKTAEQETITVRETGTFTYQLFTDGDGDACVYSMDYPMGGGSEVYYEKQEILEWNLTDKGNFYYRLYPAGDKHYADFSLIRLEASDPE
;
A
#
# COMPACT_ATOMS: atom_id res chain seq x y z
N MET A 1 -20.87 57.29 47.73
CA MET A 1 -20.30 56.24 48.57
C MET A 1 -20.03 55.02 47.66
N LYS A 2 -18.73 54.72 47.44
CA LYS A 2 -18.11 53.45 46.95
C LYS A 2 -18.49 52.92 45.56
N LEU A 3 -17.86 53.50 44.55
CA LEU A 3 -17.40 52.80 43.34
C LEU A 3 -16.10 52.04 43.72
N ARG A 4 -16.19 50.75 43.94
CA ARG A 4 -15.04 49.81 43.97
C ARG A 4 -15.66 48.43 43.81
N ASN A 5 -15.46 47.80 42.64
CA ASN A 5 -15.42 46.36 42.38
C ASN A 5 -15.80 46.00 40.94
N ALA A 6 -15.55 46.89 39.96
CA ALA A 6 -15.76 46.53 38.55
C ALA A 6 -14.46 46.14 37.81
N ALA A 7 -13.30 46.20 38.49
CA ALA A 7 -12.00 45.93 37.80
C ALA A 7 -11.45 44.49 37.98
N SER A 8 -12.07 43.67 38.85
CA SER A 8 -11.57 42.31 39.11
C SER A 8 -12.24 41.20 38.27
N PHE A 9 -13.27 41.51 37.50
CA PHE A 9 -13.98 40.48 36.73
C PHE A 9 -13.45 40.34 35.30
N PHE A 10 -12.67 41.31 34.78
CA PHE A 10 -12.11 41.26 33.45
C PHE A 10 -10.77 40.54 33.37
N LEU A 11 -10.10 40.26 34.49
CA LEU A 11 -8.78 39.60 34.48
C LEU A 11 -8.87 38.08 34.53
N LEU A 12 -10.07 37.51 34.80
CA LEU A 12 -10.24 36.03 34.86
C LEU A 12 -10.77 35.44 33.55
N LEU A 13 -11.21 36.26 32.59
CA LEU A 13 -11.73 35.78 31.31
C LEU A 13 -10.66 35.65 30.23
N ALA A 14 -9.44 36.15 30.47
CA ALA A 14 -8.31 36.04 29.51
C ALA A 14 -7.48 34.74 29.65
N LEU A 15 -7.78 33.88 30.63
CA LEU A 15 -7.07 32.61 30.85
C LEU A 15 -7.82 31.38 30.35
N LEU A 16 -8.95 31.53 29.65
CA LEU A 16 -9.72 30.46 29.03
C LEU A 16 -9.65 30.49 27.49
N LEU A 17 -8.60 31.06 26.91
CA LEU A 17 -8.27 30.72 25.54
C LEU A 17 -7.82 29.25 25.56
N PRO A 18 -8.54 28.34 24.88
CA PRO A 18 -8.02 27.03 24.70
C PRO A 18 -6.65 27.21 24.01
N ALA A 19 -5.60 26.74 24.66
CA ALA A 19 -4.38 26.46 23.94
C ALA A 19 -4.82 25.62 22.72
N CYS A 20 -4.81 26.22 21.54
CA CYS A 20 -4.75 25.44 20.31
C CYS A 20 -3.57 24.50 20.54
N SER A 21 -3.87 23.28 20.91
CA SER A 21 -2.91 22.20 20.80
C SER A 21 -2.48 22.22 19.33
N GLN A 22 -1.32 22.81 19.07
CA GLN A 22 -0.58 22.46 17.86
C GLN A 22 -0.50 20.95 17.94
N GLN A 23 -1.29 20.26 17.10
CA GLN A 23 -0.99 18.89 16.77
C GLN A 23 0.48 18.91 16.36
N PRO A 24 1.31 18.06 16.97
CA PRO A 24 2.68 17.92 16.49
C PRO A 24 2.55 17.73 14.97
N ASP A 25 3.30 18.53 14.20
CA ASP A 25 3.42 18.33 12.76
C ASP A 25 3.70 16.84 12.58
N GLU A 26 2.74 16.11 12.03
CA GLU A 26 2.89 14.69 11.75
C GLU A 26 4.07 14.62 10.77
N GLU A 27 5.20 14.14 11.24
CA GLU A 27 6.42 14.03 10.44
C GLU A 27 6.04 13.19 9.20
N ILE A 28 5.91 13.87 8.06
CA ILE A 28 5.45 13.22 6.83
C ILE A 28 6.50 12.15 6.51
N ASP A 29 6.08 10.89 6.54
CA ASP A 29 6.94 9.77 6.19
C ASP A 29 7.44 9.98 4.74
N PRO A 30 8.77 10.19 4.53
CA PRO A 30 9.31 10.45 3.20
C PRO A 30 9.04 9.30 2.22
N MET A 31 8.88 8.08 2.73
CA MET A 31 8.50 6.93 1.94
C MET A 31 7.08 7.08 1.37
N ARG A 32 6.13 7.63 2.14
CA ARG A 32 4.76 7.89 1.68
C ARG A 32 4.73 8.80 0.45
N GLU A 33 5.50 9.88 0.44
CA GLU A 33 5.58 10.77 -0.72
C GLU A 33 6.20 10.08 -1.94
N GLN A 34 7.25 9.29 -1.73
CA GLN A 34 7.88 8.51 -2.79
C GLN A 34 6.90 7.51 -3.41
N LEU A 35 6.15 6.77 -2.58
CA LEU A 35 5.16 5.80 -3.03
C LEU A 35 3.98 6.48 -3.73
N GLN A 36 3.51 7.62 -3.23
CA GLN A 36 2.44 8.38 -3.86
C GLN A 36 2.85 8.83 -5.29
N LYS A 37 4.07 9.30 -5.47
CA LYS A 37 4.61 9.62 -6.79
C LYS A 37 4.65 8.39 -7.69
N ARG A 38 5.18 7.28 -7.19
CA ARG A 38 5.24 6.01 -7.92
C ARG A 38 3.86 5.51 -8.33
N CYS A 39 2.89 5.55 -7.42
CA CYS A 39 1.51 5.19 -7.71
C CYS A 39 0.87 6.11 -8.79
N GLY A 40 1.19 7.41 -8.79
CA GLY A 40 0.76 8.33 -9.85
C GLY A 40 1.29 7.93 -11.23
N GLU A 41 2.56 7.50 -11.31
CA GLU A 41 3.17 6.98 -12.55
C GLU A 41 2.45 5.68 -13.00
N ILE A 42 2.20 4.74 -12.08
CA ILE A 42 1.47 3.49 -12.34
C ILE A 42 0.05 3.77 -12.83
N ALA A 43 -0.70 4.66 -12.15
CA ALA A 43 -2.05 5.05 -12.57
C ALA A 43 -2.06 5.62 -13.99
N SER A 44 -1.03 6.33 -14.41
CA SER A 44 -0.93 6.89 -15.76
C SER A 44 -0.89 5.83 -16.85
N VAL A 45 -0.31 4.64 -16.58
CA VAL A 45 -0.28 3.50 -17.52
C VAL A 45 -1.69 2.99 -17.80
N CYS A 46 -2.55 2.94 -16.78
CA CYS A 46 -3.92 2.44 -16.90
C CYS A 46 -4.95 3.51 -17.28
N SER A 47 -4.55 4.79 -17.35
CA SER A 47 -5.46 5.94 -17.46
C SER A 47 -6.41 5.87 -18.64
N GLU A 48 -5.95 5.40 -19.80
CA GLU A 48 -6.78 5.28 -21.02
C GLU A 48 -7.81 4.16 -20.88
N THR A 49 -7.41 2.97 -20.40
CA THR A 49 -8.30 1.84 -20.15
C THR A 49 -9.33 2.20 -19.08
N TYR A 50 -8.89 2.81 -17.99
CA TYR A 50 -9.79 3.26 -16.93
C TYR A 50 -10.78 4.33 -17.41
N ARG A 51 -10.36 5.26 -18.27
CA ARG A 51 -11.23 6.30 -18.84
C ARG A 51 -12.34 5.70 -19.72
N ARG A 52 -12.04 4.62 -20.46
CA ARG A 52 -12.99 3.91 -21.34
C ARG A 52 -13.89 2.93 -20.60
N ALA A 53 -13.51 2.51 -19.40
CA ALA A 53 -14.24 1.52 -18.61
C ALA A 53 -15.69 1.96 -18.36
N ASP A 54 -16.61 0.99 -18.39
CA ASP A 54 -17.99 1.19 -17.95
C ASP A 54 -18.02 1.39 -16.43
N LYS A 55 -18.53 2.52 -16.01
CA LYS A 55 -18.64 2.94 -14.62
C LYS A 55 -20.10 3.04 -14.15
N THR A 56 -21.03 2.42 -14.88
CA THR A 56 -22.45 2.41 -14.50
C THR A 56 -22.71 1.47 -13.32
N GLY A 57 -21.83 0.49 -13.10
CA GLY A 57 -21.79 -0.38 -11.92
C GLY A 57 -20.94 0.20 -10.79
N THR A 58 -20.87 -0.53 -9.70
CA THR A 58 -20.00 -0.22 -8.54
C THR A 58 -18.60 -0.78 -8.69
N THR A 59 -18.40 -1.68 -9.66
CA THR A 59 -17.13 -2.39 -9.89
C THR A 59 -16.76 -2.39 -11.36
N LEU A 60 -15.47 -2.49 -11.64
CA LEU A 60 -14.95 -2.72 -12.98
C LEU A 60 -15.27 -4.15 -13.43
N SER A 61 -15.46 -4.35 -14.74
CA SER A 61 -15.57 -5.69 -15.29
C SER A 61 -14.24 -6.43 -15.26
N GLN A 62 -14.27 -7.76 -15.19
CA GLN A 62 -13.05 -8.57 -15.22
C GLN A 62 -12.21 -8.28 -16.46
N SER A 63 -12.84 -8.15 -17.63
CA SER A 63 -12.10 -7.83 -18.87
C SER A 63 -11.39 -6.47 -18.80
N THR A 64 -11.93 -5.49 -18.08
CA THR A 64 -11.25 -4.20 -17.84
C THR A 64 -10.04 -4.37 -16.92
N ILE A 65 -10.17 -5.19 -15.89
CA ILE A 65 -9.07 -5.54 -14.98
C ILE A 65 -7.96 -6.23 -15.77
N ASP A 66 -8.29 -7.25 -16.56
CA ASP A 66 -7.32 -7.98 -17.38
C ASP A 66 -6.57 -7.07 -18.37
N GLU A 67 -7.28 -6.11 -19.00
CA GLU A 67 -6.63 -5.11 -19.87
C GLU A 67 -5.65 -4.21 -19.09
N MET A 68 -5.99 -3.82 -17.85
CA MET A 68 -5.10 -3.00 -17.01
C MET A 68 -3.88 -3.81 -16.54
N GLU A 69 -4.10 -5.03 -16.10
CA GLU A 69 -3.02 -5.93 -15.67
C GLU A 69 -2.05 -6.19 -16.83
N ALA A 70 -2.56 -6.44 -18.04
CA ALA A 70 -1.74 -6.59 -19.24
C ALA A 70 -0.93 -5.32 -19.57
N ALA A 71 -1.56 -4.13 -19.50
CA ALA A 71 -0.88 -2.87 -19.75
C ALA A 71 0.25 -2.59 -18.72
N LEU A 72 0.02 -2.91 -17.45
CA LEU A 72 1.03 -2.80 -16.40
C LEU A 72 2.18 -3.79 -16.61
N TYR A 73 1.85 -5.03 -16.97
CA TYR A 73 2.85 -6.05 -17.30
C TYR A 73 3.71 -5.64 -18.50
N ASP A 74 3.08 -5.14 -19.58
CA ASP A 74 3.78 -4.66 -20.79
C ASP A 74 4.68 -3.44 -20.50
N ALA A 75 4.30 -2.62 -19.50
CA ALA A 75 5.12 -1.54 -18.99
C ALA A 75 6.28 -2.02 -18.10
N GLY A 76 6.42 -3.33 -17.91
CA GLY A 76 7.50 -3.95 -17.13
C GLY A 76 7.29 -3.89 -15.62
N LEU A 77 6.05 -3.80 -15.14
CA LEU A 77 5.71 -3.78 -13.73
C LEU A 77 5.39 -5.19 -13.21
N ASP A 78 5.57 -5.40 -11.91
CA ASP A 78 5.32 -6.68 -11.25
C ASP A 78 3.87 -6.78 -10.79
N VAL A 79 3.02 -7.38 -11.62
CA VAL A 79 1.58 -7.47 -11.46
C VAL A 79 1.17 -8.80 -10.86
N ILE A 80 0.28 -8.75 -9.89
CA ILE A 80 -0.40 -9.93 -9.34
C ILE A 80 -1.70 -10.12 -10.12
N ASP A 81 -1.79 -11.19 -10.91
CA ASP A 81 -2.99 -11.58 -11.63
C ASP A 81 -4.07 -12.04 -10.66
N THR A 82 -5.23 -11.40 -10.77
CA THR A 82 -6.40 -11.68 -9.94
C THR A 82 -7.55 -12.34 -10.71
N SER A 83 -7.36 -12.63 -12.00
CA SER A 83 -8.38 -13.21 -12.88
C SER A 83 -8.73 -14.67 -12.57
N GLY A 84 -7.82 -15.37 -11.88
CA GLY A 84 -7.95 -16.77 -11.54
C GLY A 84 -8.56 -17.06 -10.19
N GLU A 85 -8.66 -18.35 -9.86
CA GLU A 85 -8.99 -18.80 -8.51
C GLU A 85 -7.81 -18.50 -7.55
N TYR A 86 -8.15 -18.24 -6.28
CA TYR A 86 -7.15 -18.07 -5.24
C TYR A 86 -6.26 -19.33 -5.09
N PRO A 87 -4.94 -19.17 -4.86
CA PRO A 87 -4.21 -17.92 -4.68
C PRO A 87 -3.81 -17.25 -6.01
N ALA A 88 -3.90 -15.91 -6.03
CA ALA A 88 -3.39 -15.09 -7.13
C ALA A 88 -1.90 -15.34 -7.38
N TYR A 89 -1.45 -15.16 -8.60
CA TYR A 89 -0.05 -15.38 -8.95
C TYR A 89 0.62 -14.13 -9.52
N LEU A 90 1.94 -14.02 -9.30
CA LEU A 90 2.73 -12.93 -9.83
C LEU A 90 3.11 -13.24 -11.30
N MET A 91 2.81 -12.29 -12.20
CA MET A 91 3.05 -12.45 -13.64
C MET A 91 4.54 -12.46 -14.01
N THR A 92 5.42 -11.87 -13.17
CA THR A 92 6.87 -11.81 -13.36
C THR A 92 7.62 -12.45 -12.20
N ALA A 93 7.82 -13.75 -12.24
CA ALA A 93 8.43 -14.48 -11.13
C ALA A 93 9.95 -14.22 -10.96
N ASP A 94 10.67 -13.94 -12.04
CA ASP A 94 12.15 -13.92 -12.01
C ASP A 94 12.69 -12.79 -11.15
N ARG A 95 12.15 -11.57 -11.26
CA ARG A 95 12.58 -10.44 -10.42
C ARG A 95 12.33 -10.69 -8.94
N PHE A 96 11.22 -11.34 -8.62
CA PHE A 96 10.91 -11.72 -7.25
C PHE A 96 11.87 -12.78 -6.71
N ARG A 97 12.31 -13.72 -7.54
CA ARG A 97 13.36 -14.70 -7.18
C ARG A 97 14.70 -14.03 -6.95
N ASP A 98 15.08 -13.07 -7.79
CA ASP A 98 16.31 -12.28 -7.60
C ASP A 98 16.27 -11.47 -6.30
N PHE A 99 15.14 -10.83 -6.01
CA PHE A 99 14.89 -10.18 -4.72
C PHE A 99 15.12 -11.15 -3.57
N TRP A 100 14.48 -12.34 -3.62
CA TRP A 100 14.60 -13.32 -2.57
C TRP A 100 16.03 -13.85 -2.38
N GLN A 101 16.77 -14.04 -3.45
CA GLN A 101 18.19 -14.43 -3.38
C GLN A 101 19.05 -13.35 -2.70
N ASN A 102 18.76 -12.08 -2.95
CA ASN A 102 19.44 -10.97 -2.28
C ASN A 102 19.13 -10.96 -0.78
N VAL A 103 17.86 -11.12 -0.40
CA VAL A 103 17.43 -11.26 1.00
C VAL A 103 18.18 -12.40 1.69
N GLN A 104 18.19 -13.59 1.09
CA GLN A 104 18.91 -14.74 1.65
C GLN A 104 20.42 -14.55 1.74
N SER A 105 20.97 -13.67 0.93
CA SER A 105 22.41 -13.33 0.94
C SER A 105 22.74 -12.19 1.90
N GLY A 106 21.75 -11.67 2.65
CA GLY A 106 21.92 -10.54 3.57
C GLY A 106 22.25 -9.21 2.88
N LYS A 107 21.81 -9.05 1.62
CA LYS A 107 21.93 -7.80 0.88
C LYS A 107 20.66 -7.01 1.00
N THR A 108 20.77 -5.69 1.07
CA THR A 108 19.60 -4.82 0.92
C THR A 108 18.89 -5.12 -0.38
N ALA A 109 17.58 -5.32 -0.31
CA ALA A 109 16.75 -5.71 -1.44
C ALA A 109 15.38 -5.04 -1.36
N GLU A 110 14.82 -4.75 -2.55
CA GLU A 110 13.48 -4.18 -2.69
C GLU A 110 12.73 -4.91 -3.80
N GLN A 111 11.42 -5.09 -3.61
CA GLN A 111 10.52 -5.69 -4.58
C GLN A 111 9.15 -5.02 -4.53
N GLU A 112 8.68 -4.55 -5.68
CA GLU A 112 7.33 -4.03 -5.81
C GLU A 112 6.35 -5.08 -6.32
N THR A 113 5.07 -4.98 -5.91
CA THR A 113 3.96 -5.73 -6.52
C THR A 113 2.74 -4.83 -6.64
N ILE A 114 1.92 -5.10 -7.66
CA ILE A 114 0.72 -4.32 -7.97
C ILE A 114 -0.46 -5.28 -8.11
N THR A 115 -1.55 -4.98 -7.42
CA THR A 115 -2.81 -5.74 -7.52
C THR A 115 -3.92 -4.79 -7.94
N VAL A 116 -4.51 -4.99 -9.12
CA VAL A 116 -5.67 -4.23 -9.59
C VAL A 116 -6.92 -4.69 -8.84
N ARG A 117 -7.75 -3.72 -8.41
CA ARG A 117 -8.98 -3.97 -7.66
C ARG A 117 -10.21 -3.63 -8.49
N GLU A 118 -11.24 -4.42 -8.34
CA GLU A 118 -12.55 -4.18 -9.00
C GLU A 118 -13.17 -2.82 -8.64
N THR A 119 -12.80 -2.24 -7.49
CA THR A 119 -13.26 -0.92 -7.03
C THR A 119 -12.70 0.25 -7.83
N GLY A 120 -11.82 0.01 -8.81
CA GLY A 120 -11.14 1.08 -9.56
C GLY A 120 -9.96 1.69 -8.84
N THR A 121 -9.42 0.97 -7.87
CA THR A 121 -8.14 1.25 -7.21
C THR A 121 -7.14 0.16 -7.55
N PHE A 122 -5.89 0.35 -7.20
CA PHE A 122 -4.90 -0.72 -7.11
C PHE A 122 -4.18 -0.65 -5.78
N THR A 123 -3.76 -1.80 -5.29
CA THR A 123 -2.86 -1.91 -4.14
C THR A 123 -1.44 -2.02 -4.67
N TYR A 124 -0.60 -1.08 -4.28
CA TYR A 124 0.84 -1.15 -4.48
C TYR A 124 1.49 -1.63 -3.19
N GLN A 125 2.38 -2.61 -3.28
CA GLN A 125 3.18 -3.06 -2.15
C GLN A 125 4.66 -2.98 -2.51
N LEU A 126 5.47 -2.43 -1.60
CA LEU A 126 6.91 -2.42 -1.66
C LEU A 126 7.47 -3.22 -0.48
N PHE A 127 8.05 -4.37 -0.79
CA PHE A 127 8.80 -5.18 0.17
C PHE A 127 10.23 -4.67 0.23
N THR A 128 10.74 -4.45 1.43
CA THR A 128 12.12 -4.02 1.64
C THR A 128 12.80 -4.91 2.67
N ASP A 129 14.07 -5.21 2.45
CA ASP A 129 14.97 -5.83 3.43
C ASP A 129 16.24 -4.99 3.49
N GLY A 130 16.47 -4.36 4.63
CA GLY A 130 17.65 -3.52 4.85
C GLY A 130 18.05 -3.52 6.32
N ASP A 131 19.33 -3.74 6.60
CA ASP A 131 19.91 -3.72 7.96
C ASP A 131 19.23 -4.69 8.96
N GLY A 132 18.53 -5.73 8.44
CA GLY A 132 17.82 -6.72 9.24
C GLY A 132 16.38 -6.36 9.58
N ASP A 133 15.86 -5.25 9.04
CA ASP A 133 14.48 -4.82 9.21
C ASP A 133 13.68 -5.08 7.92
N ALA A 134 12.95 -6.19 7.89
CA ALA A 134 12.06 -6.52 6.81
C ALA A 134 10.73 -5.80 6.98
N CYS A 135 10.31 -5.03 5.97
CA CYS A 135 9.06 -4.28 5.99
C CYS A 135 8.28 -4.44 4.68
N VAL A 136 6.97 -4.26 4.76
CA VAL A 136 6.12 -4.00 3.61
C VAL A 136 5.41 -2.66 3.77
N TYR A 137 5.52 -1.83 2.74
CA TYR A 137 4.75 -0.61 2.59
C TYR A 137 3.59 -0.91 1.66
N SER A 138 2.37 -0.58 2.07
CA SER A 138 1.17 -0.80 1.27
C SER A 138 0.47 0.53 1.01
N MET A 139 0.06 0.75 -0.24
CA MET A 139 -0.68 1.94 -0.63
C MET A 139 -1.82 1.57 -1.58
N ASP A 140 -3.05 1.94 -1.22
CA ASP A 140 -4.19 1.88 -2.14
C ASP A 140 -4.31 3.23 -2.85
N TYR A 141 -4.31 3.18 -4.18
CA TYR A 141 -4.31 4.36 -5.02
C TYR A 141 -5.38 4.26 -6.13
N PRO A 142 -6.13 5.36 -6.41
CA PRO A 142 -7.18 5.32 -7.43
C PRO A 142 -6.59 5.32 -8.85
N MET A 143 -7.13 4.45 -9.73
CA MET A 143 -6.76 4.37 -11.15
C MET A 143 -7.01 5.69 -11.91
N GLY A 144 -7.95 6.51 -11.44
CA GLY A 144 -8.22 7.83 -12.00
C GLY A 144 -7.22 8.91 -11.62
N GLY A 145 -6.22 8.58 -10.81
CA GLY A 145 -5.28 9.54 -10.21
C GLY A 145 -5.89 10.26 -9.00
N GLY A 146 -5.09 11.03 -8.30
CA GLY A 146 -5.50 11.78 -7.12
C GLY A 146 -4.57 11.55 -5.94
N SER A 147 -5.15 11.45 -4.74
CA SER A 147 -4.43 11.10 -3.52
C SER A 147 -4.67 9.63 -3.18
N GLU A 148 -3.77 9.05 -2.40
CA GLU A 148 -3.93 7.72 -1.86
C GLU A 148 -5.20 7.60 -1.00
N VAL A 149 -5.83 6.42 -1.04
CA VAL A 149 -6.98 6.07 -0.19
C VAL A 149 -6.49 5.51 1.15
N TYR A 150 -5.35 4.83 1.12
CA TYR A 150 -4.78 4.14 2.27
C TYR A 150 -3.26 4.09 2.14
N TYR A 151 -2.55 4.22 3.26
CA TYR A 151 -1.11 4.01 3.37
C TYR A 151 -0.79 3.35 4.71
N GLU A 152 0.04 2.33 4.69
CA GLU A 152 0.53 1.66 5.88
C GLU A 152 1.95 1.14 5.67
N LYS A 153 2.78 1.23 6.71
CA LYS A 153 4.04 0.51 6.87
C LYS A 153 3.85 -0.59 7.90
N GLN A 154 4.20 -1.82 7.56
CA GLN A 154 4.14 -2.95 8.49
C GLN A 154 5.48 -3.69 8.51
N GLU A 155 5.93 -4.04 9.71
CA GLU A 155 7.10 -4.89 9.89
C GLU A 155 6.72 -6.35 9.58
N ILE A 156 7.65 -7.06 8.94
CA ILE A 156 7.48 -8.47 8.59
C ILE A 156 8.09 -9.32 9.71
N LEU A 157 7.24 -10.11 10.37
CA LEU A 157 7.64 -11.03 11.43
C LEU A 157 8.42 -12.22 10.87
N GLU A 158 7.95 -12.77 9.77
CA GLU A 158 8.60 -13.85 9.03
C GLU A 158 8.17 -13.83 7.58
N TRP A 159 9.03 -14.27 6.70
CA TRP A 159 8.75 -14.53 5.30
C TRP A 159 9.56 -15.70 4.77
N ASN A 160 9.07 -16.32 3.72
CA ASN A 160 9.77 -17.42 3.06
C ASN A 160 9.25 -17.61 1.63
N LEU A 161 10.12 -18.10 0.77
CA LEU A 161 9.79 -18.59 -0.54
C LEU A 161 10.03 -20.10 -0.58
N THR A 162 8.99 -20.87 -0.83
CA THR A 162 9.07 -22.33 -0.93
C THR A 162 9.64 -22.78 -2.27
N ASP A 163 10.13 -24.01 -2.35
CA ASP A 163 10.59 -24.64 -3.60
C ASP A 163 9.49 -24.73 -4.67
N LYS A 164 8.21 -24.62 -4.26
CA LYS A 164 7.04 -24.61 -5.14
C LYS A 164 6.66 -23.21 -5.63
N GLY A 165 7.48 -22.19 -5.38
CA GLY A 165 7.21 -20.82 -5.80
C GLY A 165 6.14 -20.10 -4.96
N ASN A 166 5.81 -20.59 -3.77
CA ASN A 166 4.89 -19.88 -2.88
C ASN A 166 5.70 -18.97 -1.97
N PHE A 167 5.54 -17.66 -2.14
CA PHE A 167 6.05 -16.66 -1.20
C PHE A 167 4.97 -16.36 -0.18
N TYR A 168 5.29 -16.52 1.09
CA TYR A 168 4.42 -16.13 2.18
C TYR A 168 5.14 -15.22 3.15
N TYR A 169 4.38 -14.35 3.77
CA TYR A 169 4.88 -13.49 4.83
C TYR A 169 3.82 -13.31 5.91
N ARG A 170 4.28 -13.06 7.12
CA ARG A 170 3.46 -12.74 8.27
C ARG A 170 3.88 -11.39 8.81
N LEU A 171 2.88 -10.59 9.15
CA LEU A 171 3.08 -9.23 9.66
C LEU A 171 3.02 -9.23 11.17
N TYR A 172 3.75 -8.32 11.80
CA TYR A 172 3.55 -8.06 13.21
C TYR A 172 2.12 -7.60 13.43
N PRO A 173 1.44 -8.09 14.50
CA PRO A 173 0.09 -7.65 14.82
C PRO A 173 0.06 -6.15 15.06
N ALA A 174 -0.84 -5.44 14.39
CA ALA A 174 -1.06 -4.02 14.65
C ALA A 174 -2.01 -3.84 15.83
N GLY A 175 -1.64 -3.01 16.81
CA GLY A 175 -2.46 -2.70 17.98
C GLY A 175 -2.76 -3.93 18.86
N ASP A 176 -4.03 -4.10 19.24
CA ASP A 176 -4.49 -5.18 20.14
C ASP A 176 -4.76 -6.52 19.43
N LYS A 177 -4.39 -6.68 18.16
CA LYS A 177 -4.54 -7.95 17.44
C LYS A 177 -3.63 -9.02 18.06
N HIS A 178 -4.21 -10.22 18.29
CA HIS A 178 -3.46 -11.34 18.86
C HIS A 178 -2.83 -12.28 17.83
N TYR A 179 -3.06 -12.05 16.54
CA TYR A 179 -2.51 -12.87 15.45
C TYR A 179 -1.87 -11.99 14.40
N ALA A 180 -0.77 -12.49 13.86
CA ALA A 180 -0.15 -11.92 12.68
C ALA A 180 -1.05 -12.15 11.45
N ASP A 181 -1.20 -11.13 10.63
CA ASP A 181 -1.84 -11.29 9.32
C ASP A 181 -0.92 -12.13 8.41
N PHE A 182 -1.50 -13.10 7.70
CA PHE A 182 -0.78 -13.98 6.79
C PHE A 182 -1.16 -13.64 5.35
N SER A 183 -0.16 -13.53 4.48
CA SER A 183 -0.36 -13.30 3.06
C SER A 183 0.44 -14.30 2.22
N LEU A 184 -0.09 -14.64 1.06
CA LEU A 184 0.48 -15.59 0.13
C LEU A 184 0.47 -15.02 -1.29
N ILE A 185 1.63 -15.05 -1.96
CA ILE A 185 1.80 -14.73 -3.38
C ILE A 185 2.40 -15.97 -4.05
N ARG A 186 1.83 -16.40 -5.17
CA ARG A 186 2.43 -17.45 -6.01
C ARG A 186 3.27 -16.82 -7.10
N LEU A 187 4.45 -17.38 -7.34
CA LEU A 187 5.35 -16.91 -8.38
C LEU A 187 5.14 -17.60 -9.74
N GLU A 188 4.30 -18.62 -9.80
CA GLU A 188 3.99 -19.35 -11.03
C GLU A 188 2.52 -19.67 -11.07
N ALA A 189 1.92 -19.56 -12.26
CA ALA A 189 0.60 -20.13 -12.48
C ALA A 189 0.66 -21.66 -12.19
N SER A 190 -0.33 -22.18 -11.47
CA SER A 190 -0.44 -23.65 -11.37
C SER A 190 -0.73 -24.16 -12.77
N ASP A 191 0.07 -25.12 -13.27
CA ASP A 191 -0.34 -25.90 -14.42
C ASP A 191 -1.74 -26.46 -14.11
N PRO A 192 -2.72 -26.26 -15.00
CA PRO A 192 -4.02 -26.90 -14.82
C PRO A 192 -3.78 -28.42 -14.83
N GLU A 193 -4.09 -29.10 -13.72
CA GLU A 193 -4.10 -30.57 -13.66
C GLU A 193 -5.18 -31.15 -14.57
#